data_09291a4182f802e25b74716e4236f5e6
#
_entry.id   09291a4182f802e25b74716e4236f5e6
#
_cell.length_a   1.000
_cell.length_b   1.000
_cell.length_c   1.000
_cell.angle_alpha   90.00
_cell.angle_beta   90.00
_cell.angle_gamma   90.00
#
_symmetry.space_group_name_H-M   'P 1'
#
loop_
_entity.id
_entity.type
_entity.pdbx_description
1 polymer ?
#
loop_
_entity_poly.entity_id
_entity_poly.type
_entity_poly.pdbx_seq_one_letter_code
_entity_poly.pdbx_strand_id
1 'polypeptide(L)'
;MAYYADTDAQETQEWQEAFDSVLKHMGTDRAAFLLEKLYQQAIAKHVPIQRLNTPYLNTISVEESPAMPGDQDMERRIRALIRWNALAMVLRANKTGDDLGGHLASFASSATLYDVGFNHFFRANSDSFGGDMIYYQGHCAPGIYARSYLEGRLTEDQLNNFRREVNGNGLSSYPHPYLMPDYWQFPTVSMGLGPIMSIYQAHIQKYLMNRGLIKEENRKV
;
A
#
# COMPACT_ATOMS: atom_id res chain seq x y z
N MET A 1 0.03 20.53 -19.76
CA MET A 1 -0.01 21.49 -18.65
C MET A 1 0.45 22.82 -19.20
N ALA A 2 -0.40 23.83 -19.22
CA ALA A 2 0.06 25.19 -19.51
C ALA A 2 0.75 25.71 -18.23
N TYR A 3 2.07 25.67 -18.21
CA TYR A 3 2.85 26.37 -17.21
C TYR A 3 2.75 27.85 -17.56
N TYR A 4 2.05 28.62 -16.76
CA TYR A 4 2.18 30.08 -16.83
C TYR A 4 3.56 30.42 -16.28
N ALA A 5 4.39 31.04 -17.12
CA ALA A 5 5.64 31.61 -16.64
C ALA A 5 5.34 32.75 -15.68
N ASP A 6 6.07 32.84 -14.57
CA ASP A 6 5.97 33.99 -13.68
C ASP A 6 6.54 35.22 -14.41
N THR A 7 5.68 36.19 -14.65
CA THR A 7 6.02 37.43 -15.39
C THR A 7 6.43 38.56 -14.45
N ASP A 8 6.16 38.45 -13.15
CA ASP A 8 6.54 39.41 -12.12
C ASP A 8 6.79 38.68 -10.77
N ALA A 9 8.04 38.29 -10.58
CA ALA A 9 8.44 37.56 -9.40
C ALA A 9 8.30 38.37 -8.10
N GLN A 10 8.40 39.72 -8.20
CA GLN A 10 8.25 40.60 -7.05
C GLN A 10 6.77 40.63 -6.62
N GLU A 11 5.83 40.81 -7.54
CA GLU A 11 4.41 40.80 -7.24
C GLU A 11 4.00 39.42 -6.67
N THR A 12 4.50 38.33 -7.23
CA THR A 12 4.25 36.97 -6.73
C THR A 12 4.73 36.82 -5.28
N GLN A 13 5.90 37.32 -4.95
CA GLN A 13 6.43 37.27 -3.59
C GLN A 13 5.57 38.11 -2.63
N GLU A 14 5.17 39.31 -3.01
CA GLU A 14 4.30 40.18 -2.19
C GLU A 14 2.98 39.50 -1.86
N TRP A 15 2.36 38.80 -2.80
CA TRP A 15 1.13 38.02 -2.58
C TRP A 15 1.37 36.88 -1.58
N GLN A 16 2.49 36.16 -1.71
CA GLN A 16 2.83 35.07 -0.78
C GLN A 16 3.08 35.60 0.63
N GLU A 17 3.86 36.67 0.77
CA GLU A 17 4.12 37.29 2.08
C GLU A 17 2.85 37.83 2.75
N ALA A 18 1.95 38.42 1.97
CA ALA A 18 0.64 38.85 2.47
C ALA A 18 -0.19 37.68 3.00
N PHE A 19 -0.20 36.55 2.28
CA PHE A 19 -0.88 35.35 2.72
C PHE A 19 -0.26 34.77 3.99
N ASP A 20 1.06 34.67 4.07
CA ASP A 20 1.81 34.21 5.25
C ASP A 20 1.55 35.08 6.46
N SER A 21 1.47 36.39 6.26
CA SER A 21 1.09 37.34 7.33
C SER A 21 -0.30 37.07 7.88
N VAL A 22 -1.28 36.81 7.00
CA VAL A 22 -2.63 36.44 7.43
C VAL A 22 -2.62 35.12 8.21
N LEU A 23 -1.92 34.12 7.69
CA LEU A 23 -1.82 32.82 8.34
C LEU A 23 -1.20 32.92 9.75
N LYS A 24 -0.14 33.71 9.88
CA LYS A 24 0.60 33.94 11.12
C LYS A 24 -0.20 34.73 12.17
N HIS A 25 -0.92 35.76 11.75
CA HIS A 25 -1.57 36.69 12.70
C HIS A 25 -3.04 36.42 12.93
N MET A 26 -3.73 35.81 11.94
CA MET A 26 -5.20 35.61 11.95
C MET A 26 -5.59 34.13 11.97
N GLY A 27 -4.63 33.22 11.78
CA GLY A 27 -4.84 31.77 11.80
C GLY A 27 -5.41 31.21 10.52
N THR A 28 -5.52 29.87 10.52
CA THR A 28 -5.90 29.05 9.34
C THR A 28 -7.32 29.34 8.83
N ASP A 29 -8.27 29.58 9.71
CA ASP A 29 -9.66 29.80 9.32
C ASP A 29 -9.83 31.08 8.49
N ARG A 30 -9.12 32.15 8.90
CA ARG A 30 -9.13 33.41 8.15
C ARG A 30 -8.43 33.28 6.80
N ALA A 31 -7.30 32.57 6.77
CA ALA A 31 -6.58 32.29 5.52
C ALA A 31 -7.44 31.47 4.55
N ALA A 32 -8.11 30.43 5.02
CA ALA A 32 -9.04 29.61 4.23
C ALA A 32 -10.21 30.43 3.68
N PHE A 33 -10.81 31.29 4.51
CA PHE A 33 -11.88 32.19 4.09
C PHE A 33 -11.45 33.14 2.96
N LEU A 34 -10.25 33.71 3.07
CA LEU A 34 -9.74 34.62 2.05
C LEU A 34 -9.46 33.90 0.72
N LEU A 35 -8.86 32.72 0.78
CA LEU A 35 -8.64 31.89 -0.41
C LEU A 35 -9.95 31.53 -1.09
N GLU A 36 -10.99 31.16 -0.33
CA GLU A 36 -12.30 30.86 -0.88
C GLU A 36 -12.92 32.08 -1.56
N LYS A 37 -12.77 33.27 -0.98
CA LYS A 37 -13.27 34.54 -1.59
C LYS A 37 -12.53 34.87 -2.88
N LEU A 38 -11.21 34.73 -2.91
CA LEU A 38 -10.43 34.95 -4.13
C LEU A 38 -10.79 33.94 -5.22
N TYR A 39 -11.00 32.70 -4.84
CA TYR A 39 -11.46 31.65 -5.75
C TYR A 39 -12.84 31.95 -6.36
N GLN A 40 -13.81 32.35 -5.55
CA GLN A 40 -15.13 32.76 -6.02
C GLN A 40 -15.05 33.97 -6.96
N GLN A 41 -14.21 34.95 -6.66
CA GLN A 41 -13.97 36.13 -7.51
C GLN A 41 -13.35 35.74 -8.85
N ALA A 42 -12.37 34.81 -8.84
CA ALA A 42 -11.76 34.34 -10.07
C ALA A 42 -12.76 33.63 -10.98
N ILE A 43 -13.64 32.77 -10.42
CA ILE A 43 -14.75 32.15 -11.17
C ILE A 43 -15.68 33.21 -11.78
N ALA A 44 -16.11 34.21 -10.98
CA ALA A 44 -17.01 35.26 -11.45
C ALA A 44 -16.42 36.12 -12.58
N LYS A 45 -15.09 36.21 -12.64
CA LYS A 45 -14.33 36.93 -13.68
C LYS A 45 -13.83 36.05 -14.82
N HIS A 46 -14.27 34.81 -14.87
CA HIS A 46 -13.85 33.82 -15.90
C HIS A 46 -12.34 33.60 -16.01
N VAL A 47 -11.60 33.77 -14.90
CA VAL A 47 -10.18 33.42 -14.86
C VAL A 47 -10.04 31.90 -14.99
N PRO A 48 -9.26 31.40 -15.96
CA PRO A 48 -9.08 29.94 -16.14
C PRO A 48 -8.28 29.36 -14.98
N ILE A 49 -8.97 28.89 -13.94
CA ILE A 49 -8.32 28.20 -12.82
C ILE A 49 -8.37 26.71 -13.09
N GLN A 50 -7.20 26.05 -13.14
CA GLN A 50 -7.14 24.61 -13.13
C GLN A 50 -7.51 24.09 -11.74
N ARG A 51 -8.63 23.38 -11.64
CA ARG A 51 -8.91 22.55 -10.47
C ARG A 51 -7.98 21.33 -10.52
N LEU A 52 -6.92 21.37 -9.78
CA LEU A 52 -6.19 20.15 -9.44
C LEU A 52 -7.03 19.47 -8.36
N ASN A 53 -7.58 18.28 -8.67
CA ASN A 53 -8.35 17.49 -7.70
C ASN A 53 -7.49 17.09 -6.49
N THR A 54 -6.20 16.94 -6.71
CA THR A 54 -5.19 16.73 -5.67
C THR A 54 -3.87 17.33 -6.14
N PRO A 55 -3.35 18.38 -5.50
CA PRO A 55 -1.97 18.77 -5.72
C PRO A 55 -1.06 17.62 -5.26
N TYR A 56 -0.15 17.18 -6.13
CA TYR A 56 0.95 16.29 -5.74
C TYR A 56 1.97 17.10 -4.93
N LEU A 57 1.54 17.58 -3.78
CA LEU A 57 2.42 18.25 -2.83
C LEU A 57 2.65 17.29 -1.67
N ASN A 58 3.90 17.04 -1.36
CA ASN A 58 4.23 16.42 -0.09
C ASN A 58 3.83 17.39 1.02
N THR A 59 2.88 16.98 1.85
CA THR A 59 2.45 17.77 3.00
C THR A 59 3.46 17.74 4.14
N ILE A 60 4.41 16.81 4.08
CA ILE A 60 5.55 16.71 4.98
C ILE A 60 6.79 16.98 4.13
N SER A 61 7.58 17.99 4.49
CA SER A 61 8.82 18.31 3.79
C SER A 61 9.87 17.20 3.99
N VAL A 62 10.88 17.18 3.14
CA VAL A 62 11.98 16.19 3.26
C VAL A 62 12.73 16.38 4.59
N GLU A 63 12.84 17.62 5.05
CA GLU A 63 13.51 17.99 6.30
C GLU A 63 12.74 17.56 7.53
N GLU A 64 11.40 17.57 7.45
CA GLU A 64 10.49 17.15 8.52
C GLU A 64 10.22 15.64 8.49
N SER A 65 10.56 14.97 7.40
CA SER A 65 10.33 13.54 7.24
C SER A 65 11.23 12.74 8.20
N PRO A 66 10.68 11.83 9.02
CA PRO A 66 11.50 11.00 9.87
C PRO A 66 12.42 10.11 9.03
N ALA A 67 13.60 9.84 9.54
CA ALA A 67 14.52 8.90 8.91
C ALA A 67 13.87 7.52 8.79
N MET A 68 14.04 6.85 7.64
CA MET A 68 13.55 5.50 7.42
C MET A 68 14.20 4.55 8.44
N PRO A 69 13.42 3.81 9.24
CA PRO A 69 13.99 2.87 10.21
C PRO A 69 14.59 1.64 9.53
N GLY A 70 15.38 0.87 10.27
CA GLY A 70 15.96 -0.40 9.83
C GLY A 70 17.29 -0.24 9.09
N ASP A 71 17.80 -1.38 8.64
CA ASP A 71 19.03 -1.48 7.84
C ASP A 71 18.67 -1.48 6.35
N GLN A 72 18.81 -0.32 5.70
CA GLN A 72 18.44 -0.13 4.30
C GLN A 72 19.24 -1.02 3.33
N ASP A 73 20.48 -1.37 3.65
CA ASP A 73 21.30 -2.24 2.81
C ASP A 73 20.85 -3.69 2.94
N MET A 74 20.53 -4.13 4.14
CA MET A 74 19.99 -5.47 4.38
C MET A 74 18.62 -5.61 3.71
N GLU A 75 17.72 -4.64 3.87
CA GLU A 75 16.40 -4.66 3.24
C GLU A 75 16.47 -4.65 1.71
N ARG A 76 17.42 -3.94 1.13
CA ARG A 76 17.67 -3.97 -0.32
C ARG A 76 18.08 -5.38 -0.78
N ARG A 77 18.92 -6.07 -0.01
CA ARG A 77 19.32 -7.45 -0.31
C ARG A 77 18.15 -8.41 -0.19
N ILE A 78 17.36 -8.33 0.88
CA ILE A 78 16.17 -9.15 1.09
C ILE A 78 15.19 -8.95 -0.08
N ARG A 79 14.88 -7.73 -0.44
CA ARG A 79 14.00 -7.40 -1.55
C ARG A 79 14.50 -7.94 -2.90
N ALA A 80 15.80 -7.89 -3.14
CA ALA A 80 16.39 -8.46 -4.33
C ALA A 80 16.25 -9.99 -4.36
N LEU A 81 16.46 -10.68 -3.23
CA LEU A 81 16.28 -12.12 -3.11
C LEU A 81 14.83 -12.54 -3.28
N ILE A 82 13.88 -11.80 -2.70
CA ILE A 82 12.43 -12.06 -2.89
C ILE A 82 12.07 -11.96 -4.37
N ARG A 83 12.48 -10.89 -5.06
CA ARG A 83 12.23 -10.71 -6.49
C ARG A 83 12.83 -11.83 -7.33
N TRP A 84 14.05 -12.22 -7.03
CA TRP A 84 14.71 -13.33 -7.71
C TRP A 84 13.99 -14.66 -7.52
N ASN A 85 13.63 -15.00 -6.28
CA ASN A 85 12.93 -16.25 -5.99
C ASN A 85 11.52 -16.29 -6.61
N ALA A 86 10.80 -15.17 -6.60
CA ALA A 86 9.51 -15.08 -7.29
C ALA A 86 9.65 -15.33 -8.81
N LEU A 87 10.65 -14.72 -9.44
CA LEU A 87 10.95 -14.95 -10.86
C LEU A 87 11.35 -16.42 -11.12
N ALA A 88 12.27 -16.96 -10.34
CA ALA A 88 12.76 -18.34 -10.49
C ALA A 88 11.62 -19.35 -10.33
N MET A 89 10.75 -19.18 -9.35
CA MET A 89 9.58 -20.04 -9.10
C MET A 89 8.64 -20.05 -10.34
N VAL A 90 8.28 -18.89 -10.86
CA VAL A 90 7.38 -18.78 -12.02
C VAL A 90 8.04 -19.35 -13.28
N LEU A 91 9.33 -19.07 -13.53
CA LEU A 91 10.05 -19.60 -14.68
C LEU A 91 10.21 -21.13 -14.63
N ARG A 92 10.47 -21.69 -13.44
CA ARG A 92 10.54 -23.15 -13.25
C ARG A 92 9.18 -23.80 -13.55
N ALA A 93 8.09 -23.22 -13.00
CA ALA A 93 6.74 -23.71 -13.28
C ALA A 93 6.40 -23.71 -14.77
N ASN A 94 6.75 -22.66 -15.50
CA ASN A 94 6.47 -22.56 -16.94
C ASN A 94 7.34 -23.51 -17.79
N LYS A 95 8.54 -23.91 -17.31
CA LYS A 95 9.40 -24.86 -18.04
C LYS A 95 8.82 -26.27 -18.08
N THR A 96 7.86 -26.62 -17.25
CA THR A 96 7.22 -27.94 -17.25
C THR A 96 6.26 -28.16 -18.42
N GLY A 97 6.02 -27.16 -19.26
CA GLY A 97 5.19 -27.25 -20.47
C GLY A 97 3.69 -27.07 -20.25
N ASP A 98 3.26 -26.82 -19.02
CA ASP A 98 1.82 -26.69 -18.69
C ASP A 98 1.30 -25.24 -18.79
N ASP A 99 2.13 -24.31 -19.23
CA ASP A 99 1.82 -22.86 -19.37
C ASP A 99 1.10 -22.27 -18.13
N LEU A 100 1.61 -22.59 -16.95
CA LEU A 100 0.97 -22.23 -15.66
C LEU A 100 0.93 -20.73 -15.42
N GLY A 101 1.79 -19.97 -16.07
CA GLY A 101 1.86 -18.52 -15.92
C GLY A 101 2.36 -18.06 -14.57
N GLY A 102 2.14 -16.79 -14.25
CA GLY A 102 2.48 -16.14 -13.00
C GLY A 102 2.56 -14.63 -13.17
N HIS A 103 1.98 -13.86 -12.25
CA HIS A 103 1.84 -12.40 -12.39
C HIS A 103 3.04 -11.67 -11.77
N LEU A 104 4.20 -11.72 -12.44
CA LEU A 104 5.42 -11.07 -11.96
C LEU A 104 5.34 -9.54 -12.01
N ALA A 105 4.70 -8.98 -13.03
CA ALA A 105 4.57 -7.52 -13.16
C ALA A 105 3.74 -6.91 -12.03
N SER A 106 2.64 -7.56 -11.64
CA SER A 106 1.80 -7.12 -10.51
C SER A 106 2.58 -7.15 -9.20
N PHE A 107 3.35 -8.20 -8.96
CA PHE A 107 4.23 -8.26 -7.79
C PHE A 107 5.35 -7.21 -7.86
N ALA A 108 6.01 -7.05 -9.01
CA ALA A 108 7.13 -6.12 -9.16
C ALA A 108 6.73 -4.67 -8.86
N SER A 109 5.52 -4.26 -9.26
CA SER A 109 5.00 -2.90 -8.99
C SER A 109 4.66 -2.65 -7.52
N SER A 110 4.33 -3.70 -6.75
CA SER A 110 3.97 -3.60 -5.33
C SER A 110 5.03 -4.16 -4.38
N ALA A 111 6.16 -4.64 -4.90
CA ALA A 111 7.19 -5.33 -4.11
C ALA A 111 7.71 -4.48 -2.94
N THR A 112 7.95 -3.19 -3.15
CA THR A 112 8.41 -2.28 -2.10
C THR A 112 7.32 -2.06 -1.03
N LEU A 113 6.05 -1.95 -1.43
CA LEU A 113 4.94 -1.81 -0.50
C LEU A 113 4.87 -3.01 0.46
N TYR A 114 4.93 -4.24 -0.07
CA TYR A 114 4.94 -5.45 0.74
C TYR A 114 6.19 -5.55 1.61
N ASP A 115 7.36 -5.22 1.07
CA ASP A 115 8.61 -5.26 1.81
C ASP A 115 8.56 -4.34 3.04
N VAL A 116 8.17 -3.10 2.86
CA VAL A 116 7.97 -2.14 3.95
C VAL A 116 6.88 -2.61 4.92
N GLY A 117 5.77 -3.12 4.40
CA GLY A 117 4.68 -3.66 5.21
C GLY A 117 5.16 -4.77 6.14
N PHE A 118 5.85 -5.76 5.63
CA PHE A 118 6.37 -6.88 6.41
C PHE A 118 7.50 -6.49 7.37
N ASN A 119 8.36 -5.56 7.00
CA ASN A 119 9.51 -5.21 7.82
C ASN A 119 9.14 -4.26 8.96
N HIS A 120 8.11 -3.40 8.77
CA HIS A 120 7.88 -2.28 9.70
C HIS A 120 6.46 -2.14 10.22
N PHE A 121 5.46 -2.75 9.57
CA PHE A 121 4.06 -2.50 9.90
C PHE A 121 3.24 -3.72 10.28
N PHE A 122 3.35 -4.83 9.54
CA PHE A 122 2.51 -6.00 9.76
C PHE A 122 2.96 -6.76 11.00
N ARG A 123 2.04 -6.98 11.93
CA ARG A 123 2.30 -7.67 13.18
C ARG A 123 1.69 -9.06 13.14
N ALA A 124 2.53 -10.06 13.40
CA ALA A 124 2.08 -11.45 13.51
C ALA A 124 1.24 -11.66 14.77
N ASN A 125 0.49 -12.76 14.82
CA ASN A 125 -0.19 -13.18 16.03
C ASN A 125 0.79 -13.63 17.10
N SER A 126 0.37 -13.48 18.36
CA SER A 126 1.07 -13.95 19.55
C SER A 126 0.04 -14.40 20.60
N ASP A 127 0.49 -14.92 21.74
CA ASP A 127 -0.40 -15.35 22.83
C ASP A 127 -1.33 -14.24 23.35
N SER A 128 -0.93 -12.98 23.20
CA SER A 128 -1.66 -11.81 23.68
C SER A 128 -2.27 -10.93 22.59
N PHE A 129 -2.00 -11.23 21.31
CA PHE A 129 -2.41 -10.40 20.19
C PHE A 129 -2.81 -11.28 18.97
N GLY A 130 -4.00 -11.09 18.46
CA GLY A 130 -4.54 -11.90 17.37
C GLY A 130 -3.94 -11.68 15.99
N GLY A 131 -2.92 -10.80 15.87
CA GLY A 131 -2.27 -10.45 14.61
C GLY A 131 -3.07 -9.48 13.74
N ASP A 132 -2.38 -8.74 12.89
CA ASP A 132 -3.02 -7.90 11.88
C ASP A 132 -3.65 -8.74 10.77
N MET A 133 -4.62 -8.19 10.08
CA MET A 133 -5.35 -8.86 9.00
C MET A 133 -4.97 -8.25 7.67
N ILE A 134 -4.33 -9.04 6.80
CA ILE A 134 -3.79 -8.53 5.54
C ILE A 134 -4.53 -9.15 4.35
N TYR A 135 -5.17 -8.29 3.56
CA TYR A 135 -5.78 -8.66 2.28
C TYR A 135 -4.77 -8.49 1.16
N TYR A 136 -3.97 -9.52 0.91
CA TYR A 136 -2.97 -9.49 -0.16
C TYR A 136 -3.63 -9.40 -1.52
N GLN A 137 -3.07 -8.60 -2.42
CA GLN A 137 -3.47 -8.65 -3.83
C GLN A 137 -3.16 -10.05 -4.39
N GLY A 138 -4.18 -10.76 -4.86
CA GLY A 138 -4.03 -12.15 -5.29
C GLY A 138 -2.96 -12.37 -6.36
N HIS A 139 -2.83 -11.44 -7.29
CA HIS A 139 -1.81 -11.47 -8.34
C HIS A 139 -0.38 -11.28 -7.82
N CYS A 140 -0.19 -10.85 -6.59
CA CYS A 140 1.11 -10.69 -5.95
C CYS A 140 1.56 -11.94 -5.19
N ALA A 141 0.77 -13.01 -5.17
CA ALA A 141 1.08 -14.27 -4.47
C ALA A 141 2.51 -14.80 -4.73
N PRO A 142 3.09 -14.73 -5.96
CA PRO A 142 4.46 -15.17 -6.18
C PRO A 142 5.47 -14.51 -5.25
N GLY A 143 5.34 -13.22 -5.00
CA GLY A 143 6.24 -12.50 -4.08
C GLY A 143 6.03 -12.87 -2.62
N ILE A 144 4.78 -13.11 -2.22
CA ILE A 144 4.46 -13.53 -0.84
C ILE A 144 5.03 -14.93 -0.57
N TYR A 145 4.90 -15.87 -1.52
CA TYR A 145 5.51 -17.19 -1.41
C TYR A 145 7.04 -17.12 -1.36
N ALA A 146 7.64 -16.31 -2.24
CA ALA A 146 9.09 -16.11 -2.26
C ALA A 146 9.62 -15.56 -0.93
N ARG A 147 8.91 -14.62 -0.31
CA ARG A 147 9.26 -14.11 1.03
C ARG A 147 9.12 -15.20 2.08
N SER A 148 8.02 -15.93 2.11
CA SER A 148 7.78 -17.00 3.07
C SER A 148 8.79 -18.13 2.96
N TYR A 149 9.32 -18.37 1.78
CA TYR A 149 10.45 -19.30 1.58
C TYR A 149 11.72 -18.78 2.27
N LEU A 150 12.07 -17.51 2.11
CA LEU A 150 13.22 -16.91 2.80
C LEU A 150 13.05 -16.90 4.32
N GLU A 151 11.83 -16.84 4.81
CA GLU A 151 11.49 -16.92 6.25
C GLU A 151 11.48 -18.37 6.76
N GLY A 152 11.74 -19.37 5.92
CA GLY A 152 11.70 -20.78 6.29
C GLY A 152 10.29 -21.36 6.50
N ARG A 153 9.25 -20.65 6.12
CA ARG A 153 7.84 -21.09 6.24
C ARG A 153 7.38 -21.98 5.10
N LEU A 154 8.04 -21.91 3.97
CA LEU A 154 7.81 -22.76 2.79
C LEU A 154 9.11 -23.44 2.38
N THR A 155 8.98 -24.63 1.80
CA THR A 155 10.11 -25.43 1.29
C THR A 155 10.33 -25.18 -0.20
N GLU A 156 11.51 -25.57 -0.70
CA GLU A 156 11.80 -25.52 -2.13
C GLU A 156 10.85 -26.42 -2.93
N ASP A 157 10.47 -27.58 -2.40
CA ASP A 157 9.54 -28.49 -3.06
C ASP A 157 8.14 -27.87 -3.20
N GLN A 158 7.69 -27.11 -2.21
CA GLN A 158 6.44 -26.36 -2.31
C GLN A 158 6.53 -25.27 -3.39
N LEU A 159 7.62 -24.53 -3.48
CA LEU A 159 7.83 -23.54 -4.54
C LEU A 159 7.87 -24.18 -5.94
N ASN A 160 8.52 -25.35 -6.08
CA ASN A 160 8.56 -26.09 -7.35
C ASN A 160 7.17 -26.58 -7.79
N ASN A 161 6.24 -26.72 -6.85
CA ASN A 161 4.84 -27.07 -7.10
C ASN A 161 3.91 -25.84 -7.11
N PHE A 162 4.41 -24.67 -7.50
CA PHE A 162 3.62 -23.45 -7.68
C PHE A 162 2.49 -23.67 -8.69
N ARG A 163 1.27 -23.29 -8.33
CA ARG A 163 0.04 -23.47 -9.12
C ARG A 163 -0.30 -24.94 -9.46
N ARG A 164 0.09 -25.86 -8.57
CA ARG A 164 -0.22 -27.28 -8.70
C ARG A 164 -1.08 -27.79 -7.53
N GLU A 165 -1.95 -26.93 -7.04
CA GLU A 165 -2.84 -27.17 -5.91
C GLU A 165 -3.78 -28.37 -6.12
N VAL A 166 -4.13 -28.69 -7.34
CA VAL A 166 -5.00 -29.83 -7.70
C VAL A 166 -4.43 -31.16 -7.22
N ASN A 167 -3.12 -31.27 -7.15
CA ASN A 167 -2.42 -32.47 -6.69
C ASN A 167 -2.27 -32.55 -5.15
N GLY A 168 -2.79 -31.58 -4.42
CA GLY A 168 -2.82 -31.57 -2.95
C GLY A 168 -1.54 -31.11 -2.25
N ASN A 169 -0.42 -30.95 -2.96
CA ASN A 169 0.89 -30.57 -2.38
C ASN A 169 1.48 -29.28 -2.97
N GLY A 170 0.72 -28.59 -3.80
CA GLY A 170 1.16 -27.39 -4.49
C GLY A 170 0.73 -26.10 -3.80
N LEU A 171 1.43 -25.01 -4.10
CA LEU A 171 1.01 -23.69 -3.69
C LEU A 171 -0.18 -23.23 -4.54
N SER A 172 -1.20 -22.70 -3.89
CA SER A 172 -2.39 -22.21 -4.59
C SER A 172 -2.06 -21.07 -5.55
N SER A 173 -2.78 -21.03 -6.67
CA SER A 173 -2.60 -19.99 -7.71
C SER A 173 -2.82 -18.58 -7.17
N TYR A 174 -3.73 -18.46 -6.21
CA TYR A 174 -4.09 -17.21 -5.51
C TYR A 174 -4.34 -17.50 -4.03
N PRO A 175 -4.39 -16.48 -3.16
CA PRO A 175 -4.78 -16.66 -1.76
C PRO A 175 -6.10 -17.43 -1.63
N HIS A 176 -6.03 -18.63 -1.04
CA HIS A 176 -7.16 -19.54 -0.96
C HIS A 176 -7.14 -20.29 0.38
N PRO A 177 -7.84 -19.78 1.41
CA PRO A 177 -7.84 -20.39 2.75
C PRO A 177 -8.28 -21.85 2.81
N TYR A 178 -9.16 -22.29 1.92
CA TYR A 178 -9.58 -23.70 1.86
C TYR A 178 -8.45 -24.63 1.40
N LEU A 179 -7.62 -24.19 0.45
CA LEU A 179 -6.49 -24.99 -0.07
C LEU A 179 -5.25 -24.88 0.81
N MET A 180 -5.07 -23.76 1.48
CA MET A 180 -3.93 -23.48 2.37
C MET A 180 -4.44 -22.82 3.66
N PRO A 181 -5.13 -23.55 4.55
CA PRO A 181 -5.83 -22.98 5.71
C PRO A 181 -4.88 -22.39 6.76
N ASP A 182 -3.67 -22.94 6.90
CA ASP A 182 -2.66 -22.47 7.86
C ASP A 182 -1.78 -21.35 7.28
N TYR A 183 -2.05 -20.92 6.06
CA TYR A 183 -1.24 -19.95 5.36
C TYR A 183 -2.01 -18.68 4.98
N TRP A 184 -3.16 -18.81 4.32
CA TRP A 184 -3.97 -17.70 3.87
C TRP A 184 -5.15 -17.42 4.81
N GLN A 185 -5.28 -16.15 5.25
CA GLN A 185 -6.42 -15.73 6.06
C GLN A 185 -7.67 -15.45 5.22
N PHE A 186 -7.49 -14.87 4.04
CA PHE A 186 -8.60 -14.39 3.20
C PHE A 186 -8.44 -14.82 1.74
N PRO A 187 -9.55 -15.14 1.06
CA PRO A 187 -9.51 -15.38 -0.37
C PRO A 187 -9.45 -14.03 -1.10
N THR A 188 -8.41 -13.82 -1.89
CA THR A 188 -8.20 -12.57 -2.61
C THR A 188 -7.71 -12.84 -4.03
N VAL A 189 -8.62 -12.77 -4.99
CA VAL A 189 -8.26 -12.90 -6.39
C VAL A 189 -8.68 -11.68 -7.20
N SER A 190 -9.89 -11.16 -6.97
CA SER A 190 -10.38 -9.97 -7.64
C SER A 190 -9.73 -8.70 -7.09
N MET A 191 -9.14 -7.89 -7.96
CA MET A 191 -8.39 -6.70 -7.59
C MET A 191 -9.22 -5.64 -6.84
N GLY A 192 -10.48 -5.48 -7.16
CA GLY A 192 -11.36 -4.52 -6.49
C GLY A 192 -11.96 -5.03 -5.18
N LEU A 193 -12.12 -6.34 -5.02
CA LEU A 193 -12.75 -6.92 -3.84
C LEU A 193 -11.86 -6.90 -2.59
N GLY A 194 -10.54 -7.03 -2.72
CA GLY A 194 -9.62 -6.98 -1.59
C GLY A 194 -9.79 -5.71 -0.75
N PRO A 195 -9.66 -4.51 -1.33
CA PRO A 195 -9.89 -3.25 -0.62
C PRO A 195 -11.28 -3.11 0.00
N ILE A 196 -12.33 -3.50 -0.73
CA ILE A 196 -13.71 -3.42 -0.21
C ILE A 196 -13.89 -4.38 0.97
N MET A 197 -13.43 -5.62 0.86
CA MET A 197 -13.53 -6.62 1.92
C MET A 197 -12.75 -6.19 3.17
N SER A 198 -11.58 -5.58 3.01
CA SER A 198 -10.81 -5.06 4.16
C SER A 198 -11.53 -3.92 4.89
N ILE A 199 -12.20 -3.03 4.16
CA ILE A 199 -13.02 -1.97 4.76
C ILE A 199 -14.17 -2.57 5.57
N TYR A 200 -14.90 -3.54 5.01
CA TYR A 200 -15.98 -4.21 5.73
C TYR A 200 -15.47 -5.00 6.93
N GLN A 201 -14.33 -5.67 6.80
CA GLN A 201 -13.71 -6.38 7.92
C GLN A 201 -13.37 -5.42 9.07
N ALA A 202 -12.74 -4.29 8.78
CA ALA A 202 -12.44 -3.26 9.77
C ALA A 202 -13.72 -2.70 10.44
N HIS A 203 -14.75 -2.46 9.62
CA HIS A 203 -16.05 -1.99 10.12
C HIS A 203 -16.71 -2.99 11.07
N ILE A 204 -16.78 -4.26 10.68
CA ILE A 204 -17.37 -5.31 11.51
C ILE A 204 -16.58 -5.52 12.81
N GLN A 205 -15.25 -5.50 12.75
CA GLN A 205 -14.44 -5.57 13.98
C GLN A 205 -14.77 -4.42 14.94
N LYS A 206 -14.82 -3.20 14.44
CA LYS A 206 -15.18 -2.04 15.27
C LYS A 206 -16.60 -2.17 15.86
N TYR A 207 -17.54 -2.65 15.07
CA TYR A 207 -18.89 -2.94 15.55
C TYR A 207 -18.88 -3.98 16.68
N LEU A 208 -18.17 -5.08 16.50
CA LEU A 208 -18.10 -6.16 17.51
C LEU A 208 -17.41 -5.67 18.81
N MET A 209 -16.36 -4.86 18.71
CA MET A 209 -15.72 -4.22 19.87
C MET A 209 -16.67 -3.28 20.58
N ASN A 210 -17.39 -2.43 19.87
CA ASN A 210 -18.37 -1.51 20.45
C ASN A 210 -19.54 -2.23 21.13
N ARG A 211 -19.85 -3.46 20.70
CA ARG A 211 -20.86 -4.32 21.31
C ARG A 211 -20.31 -5.15 22.50
N GLY A 212 -19.01 -5.06 22.78
CA GLY A 212 -18.35 -5.88 23.81
C GLY A 212 -18.28 -7.37 23.49
N LEU A 213 -18.46 -7.76 22.21
CA LEU A 213 -18.44 -9.17 21.78
C LEU A 213 -17.02 -9.68 21.55
N ILE A 214 -16.07 -8.79 21.28
CA ILE A 214 -14.64 -9.09 21.19
C ILE A 214 -13.86 -8.07 22.02
N LYS A 215 -12.67 -8.46 22.47
CA LYS A 215 -11.78 -7.53 23.17
C LYS A 215 -11.28 -6.45 22.22
N GLU A 216 -11.05 -5.26 22.77
CA GLU A 216 -10.37 -4.19 22.06
C GLU A 216 -8.89 -4.56 21.91
N GLU A 217 -8.53 -5.01 20.75
CA GLU A 217 -7.16 -5.22 20.31
C GLU A 217 -6.86 -4.17 19.23
N ASN A 218 -5.71 -3.53 19.31
CA ASN A 218 -5.29 -2.55 18.28
C ASN A 218 -4.84 -3.28 17.00
N ARG A 219 -5.67 -4.21 16.53
CA ARG A 219 -5.46 -4.93 15.26
C ARG A 219 -5.75 -4.00 14.09
N LYS A 220 -4.92 -4.08 13.07
CA LYS A 220 -5.12 -3.38 11.80
C LYS A 220 -5.67 -4.34 10.73
N VAL A 221 -6.40 -3.77 9.79
CA VAL A 221 -6.86 -4.46 8.60
C VAL A 221 -6.30 -3.73 7.38
#